data_d9ba543ab7057efffc305ea0d0ca78b1
#
_entry.id   d9ba543ab7057efffc305ea0d0ca78b1
#
_cell.length_a   1.000
_cell.length_b   1.000
_cell.length_c   1.000
_cell.angle_alpha   90.00
_cell.angle_beta   90.00
_cell.angle_gamma   90.00
#
_symmetry.space_group_name_H-M   'P 1'
#
loop_
_entity.id
_entity.type
_entity.pdbx_description
1 polymer ?
#
loop_
_entity_poly.entity_id
_entity_poly.type
_entity_poly.pdbx_seq_one_letter_code
_entity_poly.pdbx_strand_id
1 'polypeptide(L)'
;MDRARYFAPVAFFAFLAALCLALITVSAFLVTIHDALAIAAAGLIGMLAAAAAGAVILHLQLRWLRYTAIPISTDPETALAAIRRLVAEAGWRITRQTDGVLEARTPDTLFAEGERVCMQIRAHEVLVASICDPNVGFSLVGHQRCQQHCERVRRAVLAG
;
A
#
# COMPACT_ATOMS: atom_id res chain seq x y z
N MET A 1 -2.04 8.27 11.17
CA MET A 1 -2.02 7.15 10.21
C MET A 1 -1.41 5.96 10.93
N ASP A 2 -2.16 4.90 11.11
CA ASP A 2 -1.76 3.76 11.93
C ASP A 2 -0.78 2.87 11.12
N ARG A 3 0.52 3.12 11.30
CA ARG A 3 1.59 2.41 10.58
C ARG A 3 1.58 0.89 10.88
N ALA A 4 1.05 0.48 12.04
CA ALA A 4 1.04 -0.92 12.45
C ALA A 4 0.31 -1.83 11.45
N ARG A 5 -0.77 -1.36 10.82
CA ARG A 5 -1.54 -2.14 9.83
C ARG A 5 -0.79 -2.44 8.53
N TYR A 6 0.19 -1.59 8.17
CA TYR A 6 1.01 -1.81 6.96
C TYR A 6 2.10 -2.84 7.15
N PHE A 7 2.43 -3.19 8.40
CA PHE A 7 3.42 -4.22 8.71
C PHE A 7 2.82 -5.63 8.84
N ALA A 8 1.50 -5.77 8.81
CA ALA A 8 0.84 -7.07 8.91
C ALA A 8 1.34 -8.12 7.89
N PRO A 9 1.48 -7.80 6.57
CA PRO A 9 2.03 -8.76 5.63
C PRO A 9 3.50 -9.09 5.89
N VAL A 10 4.31 -8.12 6.37
CA VAL A 10 5.70 -8.38 6.75
C VAL A 10 5.77 -9.33 7.96
N ALA A 11 4.91 -9.13 8.95
CA ALA A 11 4.79 -10.00 10.11
C ALA A 11 4.34 -11.42 9.69
N PHE A 12 3.44 -11.55 8.74
CA PHE A 12 3.01 -12.84 8.20
C PHE A 12 4.16 -13.59 7.52
N PHE A 13 4.97 -12.93 6.69
CA PHE A 13 6.13 -13.57 6.06
C PHE A 13 7.23 -13.90 7.06
N ALA A 14 7.45 -13.06 8.08
CA ALA A 14 8.37 -13.37 9.17
C ALA A 14 7.91 -14.59 9.98
N PHE A 15 6.60 -14.71 10.23
CA PHE A 15 6.01 -15.89 10.88
C PHE A 15 6.17 -17.14 10.01
N LEU A 16 5.93 -17.05 8.71
CA LEU A 16 6.10 -18.16 7.77
C LEU A 16 7.57 -18.63 7.72
N ALA A 17 8.52 -17.70 7.70
CA ALA A 17 9.94 -18.01 7.76
C ALA A 17 10.33 -18.70 9.07
N ALA A 18 9.80 -18.25 10.21
CA ALA A 18 10.02 -18.87 11.51
C ALA A 18 9.41 -20.29 11.58
N LEU A 19 8.23 -20.49 10.99
CA LEU A 19 7.59 -21.81 10.90
C LEU A 19 8.40 -22.77 10.03
N CYS A 20 8.91 -22.33 8.89
CA CYS A 20 9.81 -23.11 8.06
C CYS A 20 11.09 -23.51 8.81
N LEU A 21 11.68 -22.58 9.56
CA LEU A 21 12.85 -22.86 10.39
C LEU A 21 12.56 -23.92 11.45
N ALA A 22 11.43 -23.83 12.14
CA ALA A 22 11.00 -24.82 13.15
C ALA A 22 10.79 -26.21 12.51
N LEU A 23 10.16 -26.29 11.33
CA LEU A 23 9.99 -27.54 10.61
C LEU A 23 11.32 -28.17 10.19
N ILE A 24 12.30 -27.36 9.77
CA ILE A 24 13.64 -27.83 9.41
C ILE A 24 14.35 -28.42 10.63
N THR A 25 14.29 -27.73 11.78
CA THR A 25 14.96 -28.21 13.00
C THR A 25 14.36 -29.52 13.52
N VAL A 26 13.03 -29.66 13.45
CA VAL A 26 12.34 -30.92 13.80
C VAL A 26 12.70 -32.05 12.81
N SER A 27 12.73 -31.77 11.52
CA SER A 27 13.07 -32.77 10.49
C SER A 27 14.52 -33.23 10.60
N ALA A 28 15.45 -32.32 10.87
CA ALA A 28 16.86 -32.62 11.05
C ALA A 28 17.12 -33.55 12.26
N PHE A 29 16.23 -33.56 13.25
CA PHE A 29 16.34 -34.40 14.44
C PHE A 29 15.83 -35.85 14.16
N LEU A 30 14.97 -36.03 13.14
CA LEU A 30 14.29 -37.32 12.87
C LEU A 30 14.91 -38.16 11.76
N VAL A 31 15.94 -37.66 11.06
CA VAL A 31 16.46 -38.29 9.81
C VAL A 31 17.96 -38.56 9.90
N THR A 32 18.47 -39.53 9.12
CA THR A 32 19.90 -39.85 9.01
C THR A 32 20.71 -38.67 8.48
N ILE A 33 22.01 -38.60 8.82
CA ILE A 33 22.88 -37.40 8.59
C ILE A 33 22.86 -36.94 7.11
N HIS A 34 22.77 -37.85 6.13
CA HIS A 34 22.72 -37.49 4.70
C HIS A 34 21.41 -36.77 4.30
N ASP A 35 20.28 -37.28 4.79
CA ASP A 35 18.97 -36.70 4.50
C ASP A 35 18.77 -35.38 5.26
N ALA A 36 19.34 -35.29 6.47
CA ALA A 36 19.31 -34.04 7.28
C ALA A 36 20.01 -32.88 6.56
N LEU A 37 21.12 -33.12 5.87
CA LEU A 37 21.85 -32.09 5.12
C LEU A 37 21.06 -31.60 3.90
N ALA A 38 20.41 -32.50 3.17
CA ALA A 38 19.56 -32.15 2.02
C ALA A 38 18.33 -31.36 2.47
N ILE A 39 17.68 -31.77 3.56
CA ILE A 39 16.52 -31.07 4.13
C ILE A 39 16.92 -29.68 4.65
N ALA A 40 18.06 -29.57 5.34
CA ALA A 40 18.57 -28.30 5.82
C ALA A 40 18.89 -27.32 4.67
N ALA A 41 19.52 -27.82 3.60
CA ALA A 41 19.81 -27.02 2.39
C ALA A 41 18.53 -26.54 1.70
N ALA A 42 17.56 -27.44 1.49
CA ALA A 42 16.27 -27.10 0.90
C ALA A 42 15.52 -26.05 1.74
N GLY A 43 15.55 -26.19 3.04
CA GLY A 43 14.94 -25.24 3.95
C GLY A 43 15.62 -23.89 3.97
N LEU A 44 16.95 -23.83 3.91
CA LEU A 44 17.68 -22.57 3.80
C LEU A 44 17.33 -21.84 2.50
N ILE A 45 17.25 -22.56 1.37
CA ILE A 45 16.83 -22.01 0.08
C ILE A 45 15.40 -21.46 0.17
N GLY A 46 14.47 -22.21 0.78
CA GLY A 46 13.08 -21.77 0.99
C GLY A 46 13.00 -20.51 1.85
N MET A 47 13.78 -20.43 2.90
CA MET A 47 13.85 -19.26 3.79
C MET A 47 14.40 -18.02 3.08
N LEU A 48 15.47 -18.19 2.28
CA LEU A 48 16.03 -17.10 1.48
C LEU A 48 15.04 -16.61 0.41
N ALA A 49 14.33 -17.52 -0.25
CA ALA A 49 13.30 -17.18 -1.23
C ALA A 49 12.14 -16.42 -0.58
N ALA A 50 11.66 -16.85 0.59
CA ALA A 50 10.61 -16.18 1.34
C ALA A 50 11.05 -14.78 1.82
N ALA A 51 12.28 -14.65 2.30
CA ALA A 51 12.84 -13.36 2.70
C ALA A 51 12.98 -12.40 1.52
N ALA A 52 13.45 -12.88 0.37
CA ALA A 52 13.54 -12.09 -0.86
C ALA A 52 12.17 -11.62 -1.34
N ALA A 53 11.16 -12.53 -1.37
CA ALA A 53 9.79 -12.19 -1.72
C ALA A 53 9.20 -11.14 -0.75
N GLY A 54 9.42 -11.30 0.55
CA GLY A 54 9.00 -10.34 1.56
C GLY A 54 9.65 -8.96 1.38
N ALA A 55 10.94 -8.93 1.07
CA ALA A 55 11.66 -7.68 0.80
C ALA A 55 11.13 -6.97 -0.46
N VAL A 56 10.83 -7.71 -1.53
CA VAL A 56 10.24 -7.16 -2.77
C VAL A 56 8.87 -6.57 -2.47
N ILE A 57 8.01 -7.30 -1.75
CA ILE A 57 6.66 -6.84 -1.40
C ILE A 57 6.74 -5.57 -0.54
N LEU A 58 7.61 -5.56 0.48
CA LEU A 58 7.83 -4.38 1.32
C LEU A 58 8.32 -3.19 0.49
N HIS A 59 9.27 -3.40 -0.41
CA HIS A 59 9.78 -2.35 -1.30
C HIS A 59 8.67 -1.77 -2.18
N LEU A 60 7.83 -2.62 -2.77
CA LEU A 60 6.69 -2.19 -3.58
C LEU A 60 5.67 -1.42 -2.74
N GLN A 61 5.33 -1.91 -1.54
CA GLN A 61 4.42 -1.21 -0.63
C GLN A 61 4.94 0.17 -0.23
N LEU A 62 6.23 0.29 0.09
CA LEU A 62 6.84 1.58 0.42
C LEU A 62 6.83 2.55 -0.77
N ARG A 63 6.99 2.05 -1.99
CA ARG A 63 6.83 2.89 -3.20
C ARG A 63 5.39 3.37 -3.39
N TRP A 64 4.40 2.54 -3.10
CA TRP A 64 2.99 2.88 -3.27
C TRP A 64 2.46 3.84 -2.20
N LEU A 65 3.12 3.87 -1.03
CA LEU A 65 2.82 4.84 0.03
C LEU A 65 3.40 6.24 -0.23
N ARG A 66 4.14 6.42 -1.33
CA ARG A 66 4.71 7.73 -1.65
C ARG A 66 3.63 8.67 -2.19
N TYR A 67 3.69 9.90 -1.70
CA TYR A 67 2.89 10.97 -2.26
C TYR A 67 3.39 11.32 -3.66
N THR A 68 2.45 11.50 -4.58
CA THR A 68 2.72 12.10 -5.89
C THR A 68 2.54 13.60 -5.75
N ALA A 69 3.57 14.38 -6.03
CA ALA A 69 3.51 15.83 -6.04
C ALA A 69 2.93 16.31 -7.38
N ILE A 70 1.92 17.14 -7.32
CA ILE A 70 1.29 17.79 -8.47
C ILE A 70 1.55 19.29 -8.31
N PRO A 71 2.39 19.90 -9.16
CA PRO A 71 2.60 21.34 -9.09
C PRO A 71 1.30 22.08 -9.44
N ILE A 72 1.03 23.16 -8.71
CA ILE A 72 -0.11 24.04 -8.94
C ILE A 72 0.40 25.44 -9.27
N SER A 73 -0.23 26.09 -10.26
CA SER A 73 -0.01 27.48 -10.63
C SER A 73 -1.10 28.39 -10.09
N THR A 74 -2.19 27.80 -9.59
CA THR A 74 -3.33 28.48 -8.97
C THR A 74 -3.12 28.60 -7.44
N ASP A 75 -3.92 29.42 -6.80
CA ASP A 75 -3.89 29.51 -5.35
C ASP A 75 -4.40 28.21 -4.68
N PRO A 76 -3.97 27.93 -3.44
CA PRO A 76 -4.36 26.71 -2.74
C PRO A 76 -5.87 26.54 -2.53
N GLU A 77 -6.61 27.64 -2.42
CA GLU A 77 -8.06 27.60 -2.20
C GLU A 77 -8.79 27.19 -3.48
N THR A 78 -8.36 27.69 -4.63
CA THR A 78 -8.87 27.26 -5.95
C THR A 78 -8.59 25.77 -6.18
N ALA A 79 -7.37 25.30 -5.86
CA ALA A 79 -7.03 23.89 -5.94
C ALA A 79 -7.90 23.03 -4.99
N LEU A 80 -8.16 23.50 -3.77
CA LEU A 80 -9.04 22.82 -2.82
C LEU A 80 -10.49 22.78 -3.32
N ALA A 81 -10.99 23.86 -3.93
CA ALA A 81 -12.32 23.90 -4.50
C ALA A 81 -12.46 22.91 -5.66
N ALA A 82 -11.46 22.81 -6.56
CA ALA A 82 -11.42 21.84 -7.65
C ALA A 82 -11.42 20.39 -7.12
N ILE A 83 -10.64 20.11 -6.08
CA ILE A 83 -10.60 18.81 -5.44
C ILE A 83 -11.95 18.46 -4.80
N ARG A 84 -12.59 19.39 -4.10
CA ARG A 84 -13.92 19.15 -3.50
C ARG A 84 -14.97 18.85 -4.56
N ARG A 85 -14.93 19.55 -5.70
CA ARG A 85 -15.82 19.28 -6.84
C ARG A 85 -15.60 17.87 -7.38
N LEU A 86 -14.33 17.48 -7.62
CA LEU A 86 -13.98 16.12 -8.05
C LEU A 86 -14.51 15.07 -7.07
N VAL A 87 -14.29 15.28 -5.76
CA VAL A 87 -14.73 14.33 -4.71
C VAL A 87 -16.25 14.15 -4.75
N ALA A 88 -17.01 15.25 -4.94
CA ALA A 88 -18.47 15.20 -5.06
C ALA A 88 -18.91 14.51 -6.34
N GLU A 89 -18.33 14.86 -7.49
CA GLU A 89 -18.66 14.28 -8.80
C GLU A 89 -18.31 12.79 -8.89
N ALA A 90 -17.21 12.38 -8.27
CA ALA A 90 -16.79 10.99 -8.21
C ALA A 90 -17.54 10.16 -7.17
N GLY A 91 -18.42 10.76 -6.38
CA GLY A 91 -19.15 10.09 -5.30
C GLY A 91 -18.24 9.62 -4.15
N TRP A 92 -17.08 10.26 -3.96
CA TRP A 92 -16.19 9.92 -2.87
C TRP A 92 -16.70 10.53 -1.56
N ARG A 93 -16.54 9.81 -0.47
CA ARG A 93 -16.94 10.28 0.84
C ARG A 93 -15.76 10.91 1.58
N ILE A 94 -15.86 12.18 1.94
CA ILE A 94 -14.86 12.84 2.79
C ILE A 94 -14.90 12.20 4.17
N THR A 95 -13.77 11.67 4.62
CA THR A 95 -13.60 11.02 5.93
C THR A 95 -12.91 11.94 6.93
N ARG A 96 -12.06 12.83 6.43
CA ARG A 96 -11.36 13.82 7.26
C ARG A 96 -11.04 15.06 6.45
N GLN A 97 -11.22 16.21 7.07
CA GLN A 97 -10.78 17.48 6.53
C GLN A 97 -10.19 18.32 7.66
N THR A 98 -8.95 18.73 7.49
CA THR A 98 -8.22 19.63 8.38
C THR A 98 -7.48 20.64 7.52
N ASP A 99 -6.87 21.67 8.11
CA ASP A 99 -6.16 22.71 7.36
C ASP A 99 -5.13 22.12 6.39
N GLY A 100 -5.39 22.29 5.09
CA GLY A 100 -4.54 21.79 4.03
C GLY A 100 -4.54 20.27 3.79
N VAL A 101 -5.31 19.48 4.55
CA VAL A 101 -5.39 18.01 4.35
C VAL A 101 -6.83 17.58 4.14
N LEU A 102 -7.08 16.86 3.04
CA LEU A 102 -8.36 16.25 2.75
C LEU A 102 -8.17 14.75 2.53
N GLU A 103 -8.90 13.95 3.32
CA GLU A 103 -8.97 12.50 3.14
C GLU A 103 -10.36 12.13 2.64
N ALA A 104 -10.41 11.39 1.54
CA ALA A 104 -11.64 10.87 0.98
C ALA A 104 -11.55 9.36 0.79
N ARG A 105 -12.70 8.69 0.87
CA ARG A 105 -12.83 7.27 0.59
C ARG A 105 -13.66 7.10 -0.68
N THR A 106 -13.17 6.29 -1.61
CA THR A 106 -13.91 5.93 -2.81
C THR A 106 -15.08 5.02 -2.46
N PRO A 107 -16.11 4.93 -3.30
CA PRO A 107 -17.22 4.01 -3.08
C PRO A 107 -16.75 2.57 -2.98
N ASP A 108 -17.37 1.81 -2.08
CA ASP A 108 -17.17 0.38 -1.99
C ASP A 108 -17.70 -0.32 -3.25
N THR A 109 -17.02 -1.37 -3.66
CA THR A 109 -17.44 -2.24 -4.76
C THR A 109 -17.79 -3.62 -4.22
N LEU A 110 -18.47 -4.47 -5.01
CA LEU A 110 -18.83 -5.83 -4.61
C LEU A 110 -17.62 -6.70 -4.21
N PHE A 111 -16.42 -6.33 -4.67
CA PHE A 111 -15.21 -7.14 -4.47
C PHE A 111 -14.09 -6.39 -3.75
N ALA A 112 -14.29 -5.13 -3.37
CA ALA A 112 -13.26 -4.35 -2.68
C ALA A 112 -13.91 -3.23 -1.85
N GLU A 113 -13.41 -3.03 -0.64
CA GLU A 113 -13.68 -1.83 0.13
C GLU A 113 -13.06 -0.61 -0.56
N GLY A 114 -13.71 0.54 -0.38
CA GLY A 114 -13.27 1.79 -0.98
C GLY A 114 -11.85 2.16 -0.57
N GLU A 115 -11.10 2.68 -1.52
CA GLU A 115 -9.72 3.11 -1.34
C GLU A 115 -9.68 4.46 -0.62
N ARG A 116 -8.66 4.68 0.20
CA ARG A 116 -8.43 5.95 0.88
C ARG A 116 -7.52 6.82 0.02
N VAL A 117 -8.00 7.99 -0.35
CA VAL A 117 -7.24 9.00 -1.08
C VAL A 117 -6.92 10.14 -0.12
N CYS A 118 -5.63 10.35 0.14
CA CYS A 118 -5.12 11.44 0.96
C CYS A 118 -4.56 12.53 0.06
N MET A 119 -5.00 13.77 0.26
CA MET A 119 -4.57 14.95 -0.49
C MET A 119 -4.10 16.01 0.50
N GLN A 120 -2.86 16.47 0.35
CA GLN A 120 -2.30 17.56 1.13
C GLN A 120 -2.04 18.75 0.22
N ILE A 121 -2.75 19.83 0.45
CA ILE A 121 -2.64 21.07 -0.32
C ILE A 121 -1.55 21.93 0.33
N ARG A 122 -0.58 22.35 -0.45
CA ARG A 122 0.52 23.25 -0.09
C ARG A 122 0.50 24.47 -0.98
N ALA A 123 1.34 25.46 -0.68
CA ALA A 123 1.38 26.72 -1.41
C ALA A 123 1.61 26.57 -2.94
N HIS A 124 2.41 25.58 -3.36
CA HIS A 124 2.81 25.43 -4.76
C HIS A 124 2.61 24.00 -5.31
N GLU A 125 2.07 23.10 -4.50
CA GLU A 125 1.88 21.72 -4.88
C GLU A 125 0.72 21.08 -4.13
N VAL A 126 0.09 20.08 -4.74
CA VAL A 126 -0.79 19.15 -4.07
C VAL A 126 -0.12 17.80 -4.00
N LEU A 127 0.06 17.29 -2.79
CA LEU A 127 0.57 15.95 -2.56
C LEU A 127 -0.59 14.96 -2.50
N VAL A 128 -0.61 13.98 -3.38
CA VAL A 128 -1.67 12.98 -3.46
C VAL A 128 -1.11 11.59 -3.18
N ALA A 129 -1.76 10.86 -2.30
CA ALA A 129 -1.50 9.44 -2.10
C ALA A 129 -2.84 8.70 -2.09
N SER A 130 -2.95 7.66 -2.88
CA SER A 130 -4.06 6.72 -2.81
C SER A 130 -3.57 5.42 -2.19
N ILE A 131 -4.30 4.96 -1.18
CA ILE A 131 -3.92 3.81 -0.37
C ILE A 131 -5.05 2.81 -0.43
N CYS A 132 -4.77 1.64 -0.99
CA CYS A 132 -5.67 0.50 -0.91
C CYS A 132 -5.81 0.08 0.56
N ASP A 133 -7.00 -0.38 0.97
CA ASP A 133 -7.18 -0.87 2.33
C ASP A 133 -6.28 -2.10 2.53
N PRO A 134 -5.39 -2.08 3.53
CA PRO A 134 -4.48 -3.18 3.81
C PRO A 134 -5.18 -4.47 4.21
N ASN A 135 -6.46 -4.40 4.63
CA ASN A 135 -7.25 -5.57 4.99
C ASN A 135 -7.76 -6.37 3.77
N VAL A 136 -7.73 -5.78 2.57
CA VAL A 136 -8.22 -6.42 1.34
C VAL A 136 -7.13 -7.26 0.65
N GLY A 137 -5.93 -7.30 1.21
CA GLY A 137 -4.80 -8.05 0.68
C GLY A 137 -4.03 -7.30 -0.42
N PHE A 138 -2.91 -7.89 -0.81
CA PHE A 138 -2.07 -7.38 -1.89
C PHE A 138 -2.76 -7.60 -3.24
N SER A 139 -3.20 -6.53 -3.90
CA SER A 139 -3.82 -6.59 -5.22
C SER A 139 -3.06 -5.71 -6.21
N LEU A 140 -2.56 -6.33 -7.28
CA LEU A 140 -2.00 -5.59 -8.43
C LEU A 140 -3.06 -4.67 -9.07
N VAL A 141 -4.32 -5.08 -9.03
CA VAL A 141 -5.46 -4.28 -9.51
C VAL A 141 -5.66 -3.04 -8.66
N GLY A 142 -5.45 -3.13 -7.34
CA GLY A 142 -5.50 -1.98 -6.43
C GLY A 142 -4.46 -0.92 -6.79
N HIS A 143 -3.24 -1.31 -7.18
CA HIS A 143 -2.22 -0.34 -7.59
C HIS A 143 -2.62 0.47 -8.82
N GLN A 144 -3.19 -0.18 -9.84
CA GLN A 144 -3.66 0.51 -11.05
C GLN A 144 -4.80 1.50 -10.73
N ARG A 145 -5.71 1.14 -9.82
CA ARG A 145 -6.78 2.04 -9.34
C ARG A 145 -6.20 3.23 -8.58
N CYS A 146 -5.25 3.00 -7.68
CA CYS A 146 -4.57 4.09 -6.96
C CYS A 146 -3.93 5.10 -7.93
N GLN A 147 -3.29 4.63 -8.99
CA GLN A 147 -2.75 5.52 -10.03
C GLN A 147 -3.85 6.30 -10.76
N GLN A 148 -4.98 5.66 -11.08
CA GLN A 148 -6.12 6.33 -11.71
C GLN A 148 -6.71 7.42 -10.80
N HIS A 149 -6.77 7.20 -9.48
CA HIS A 149 -7.24 8.23 -8.54
C HIS A 149 -6.28 9.41 -8.47
N CYS A 150 -4.98 9.17 -8.39
CA CYS A 150 -3.98 10.23 -8.44
C CYS A 150 -4.08 11.05 -9.75
N GLU A 151 -4.27 10.37 -10.88
CA GLU A 151 -4.42 11.04 -12.18
C GLU A 151 -5.73 11.83 -12.28
N ARG A 152 -6.83 11.37 -11.70
CA ARG A 152 -8.09 12.15 -11.62
C ARG A 152 -7.89 13.44 -10.82
N VAL A 153 -7.24 13.35 -9.66
CA VAL A 153 -6.93 14.53 -8.85
C VAL A 153 -6.03 15.48 -9.63
N ARG A 154 -5.00 14.96 -10.30
CA ARG A 154 -4.10 15.76 -11.14
C ARG A 154 -4.86 16.54 -12.21
N ARG A 155 -5.76 15.88 -12.95
CA ARG A 155 -6.56 16.55 -13.99
C ARG A 155 -7.47 17.62 -13.40
N ALA A 156 -8.13 17.35 -12.28
CA ALA A 156 -9.00 18.31 -11.63
C ALA A 156 -8.25 19.57 -11.17
N VAL A 157 -7.06 19.38 -10.59
CA VAL A 157 -6.20 20.48 -10.09
C VAL A 157 -5.62 21.30 -11.24
N LEU A 158 -5.26 20.67 -12.37
CA LEU A 158 -4.69 21.37 -13.53
C LEU A 158 -5.75 22.04 -14.41
N ALA A 159 -7.03 21.67 -14.27
CA ALA A 159 -8.14 22.26 -15.05
C ALA A 159 -8.82 23.45 -14.33
N GLY A 160 -8.55 23.67 -13.05
CA GLY A 160 -9.10 24.80 -12.26
C GLY A 160 -8.09 25.88 -12.12
#